data_882eedae935e1615bfd7efe85b580c28
#
_entry.id   882eedae935e1615bfd7efe85b580c28
#
_cell.length_a   1.000
_cell.length_b   1.000
_cell.length_c   1.000
_cell.angle_alpha   90.00
_cell.angle_beta   90.00
_cell.angle_gamma   90.00
#
_symmetry.space_group_name_H-M   'P 1'
#
loop_
_entity.id
_entity.type
_entity.pdbx_description
1 polymer ?
#
loop_
_entity_poly.entity_id
_entity_poly.type
_entity_poly.pdbx_seq_one_letter_code
_entity_poly.pdbx_strand_id
1 'polypeptide(L)'
;MGEHPTIAIVTGIGTAQAHAATAQAATAQLLDTVKVEWVIVVGISGAIDNQTPIGTLVLPELVVSGADCSQYRPKPLRLGDAHGTLWTTDSLLVDPRVHADLRNRGVVSLDMETAAIAKVCEQRGVPWSVLRAVSDRASDGSVDAEILGLANPDGRANSPAAARYLLRHPGAWLRLVRLARGSKLASERAAEAAITAVS
;
A
#
# COMPACT_ATOMS: atom_id res chain seq x y z
N MET A 1 5.48 -31.68 -0.51
CA MET A 1 5.03 -30.31 -0.17
C MET A 1 3.60 -30.23 -0.67
N GLY A 2 2.61 -30.08 0.20
CA GLY A 2 1.22 -29.93 -0.20
C GLY A 2 1.00 -28.55 -0.81
N GLU A 3 0.36 -28.48 -1.97
CA GLU A 3 -0.08 -27.21 -2.53
C GLU A 3 -1.18 -26.66 -1.60
N HIS A 4 -0.87 -25.55 -0.92
CA HIS A 4 -1.87 -24.80 -0.18
C HIS A 4 -2.65 -23.94 -1.18
N PRO A 5 -3.99 -24.08 -1.28
CA PRO A 5 -4.79 -23.26 -2.18
C PRO A 5 -4.67 -21.79 -1.77
N THR A 6 -4.28 -20.93 -2.71
CA THR A 6 -4.15 -19.49 -2.50
C THR A 6 -5.33 -18.76 -3.11
N ILE A 7 -5.97 -17.88 -2.34
CA ILE A 7 -7.05 -17.00 -2.80
C ILE A 7 -6.50 -15.57 -2.83
N ALA A 8 -6.60 -14.90 -3.97
CA ALA A 8 -6.24 -13.50 -4.11
C ALA A 8 -7.50 -12.62 -4.18
N ILE A 9 -7.54 -11.56 -3.38
CA ILE A 9 -8.59 -10.53 -3.45
C ILE A 9 -7.93 -9.20 -3.76
N VAL A 10 -8.50 -8.49 -4.73
CA VAL A 10 -8.12 -7.12 -5.07
C VAL A 10 -9.08 -6.17 -4.35
N THR A 11 -8.57 -5.37 -3.42
CA THR A 11 -9.36 -4.42 -2.64
C THR A 11 -9.56 -3.07 -3.33
N GLY A 12 -8.93 -2.90 -4.50
CA GLY A 12 -9.09 -1.72 -5.36
C GLY A 12 -8.26 -0.51 -4.93
N ILE A 13 -8.36 0.56 -5.72
CA ILE A 13 -7.83 1.89 -5.46
C ILE A 13 -9.01 2.88 -5.56
N GLY A 14 -9.28 3.69 -4.57
CA GLY A 14 -10.38 4.68 -4.56
C GLY A 14 -9.96 5.98 -3.85
N THR A 15 -10.90 6.79 -3.35
CA THR A 15 -10.56 7.92 -2.48
C THR A 15 -10.14 7.40 -1.11
N ALA A 16 -9.20 8.08 -0.44
CA ALA A 16 -8.53 7.61 0.77
C ALA A 16 -9.45 6.98 1.84
N GLN A 17 -10.58 7.61 2.16
CA GLN A 17 -11.54 7.06 3.13
C GLN A 17 -12.29 5.81 2.64
N ALA A 18 -12.52 5.70 1.32
CA ALA A 18 -13.17 4.53 0.75
C ALA A 18 -12.25 3.30 0.72
N HIS A 19 -10.93 3.48 0.65
CA HIS A 19 -9.95 2.39 0.60
C HIS A 19 -9.92 1.57 1.88
N ALA A 20 -9.69 2.23 3.01
CA ALA A 20 -9.63 1.54 4.30
C ALA A 20 -10.93 0.79 4.58
N ALA A 21 -12.09 1.41 4.34
CA ALA A 21 -13.40 0.79 4.54
C ALA A 21 -13.63 -0.38 3.58
N THR A 22 -13.28 -0.23 2.30
CA THR A 22 -13.41 -1.30 1.29
C THR A 22 -12.50 -2.47 1.60
N ALA A 23 -11.23 -2.22 1.91
CA ALA A 23 -10.27 -3.24 2.28
C ALA A 23 -10.69 -3.97 3.56
N GLN A 24 -11.18 -3.26 4.56
CA GLN A 24 -11.73 -3.82 5.79
C GLN A 24 -12.93 -4.73 5.50
N ALA A 25 -13.91 -4.26 4.72
CA ALA A 25 -15.11 -5.02 4.39
C ALA A 25 -14.79 -6.27 3.57
N ALA A 26 -13.94 -6.15 2.54
CA ALA A 26 -13.54 -7.28 1.70
C ALA A 26 -12.78 -8.34 2.50
N THR A 27 -11.88 -7.92 3.41
CA THR A 27 -11.16 -8.85 4.28
C THR A 27 -12.11 -9.54 5.25
N ALA A 28 -13.03 -8.80 5.88
CA ALA A 28 -14.01 -9.39 6.78
C ALA A 28 -14.89 -10.41 6.05
N GLN A 29 -15.41 -10.07 4.88
CA GLN A 29 -16.23 -10.97 4.06
C GLN A 29 -15.46 -12.22 3.66
N LEU A 30 -14.18 -12.11 3.25
CA LEU A 30 -13.35 -13.29 2.96
C LEU A 30 -13.25 -14.21 4.18
N LEU A 31 -12.87 -13.65 5.33
CA LEU A 31 -12.64 -14.44 6.55
C LEU A 31 -13.94 -15.01 7.14
N ASP A 32 -15.10 -14.46 6.77
CA ASP A 32 -16.42 -15.02 7.13
C ASP A 32 -16.85 -16.17 6.22
N THR A 33 -16.35 -16.20 4.98
CA THR A 33 -16.78 -17.19 3.96
C THR A 33 -15.79 -18.33 3.78
N VAL A 34 -14.52 -18.10 4.04
CA VAL A 34 -13.45 -19.09 3.83
C VAL A 34 -12.57 -19.20 5.06
N LYS A 35 -12.27 -20.43 5.47
CA LYS A 35 -11.26 -20.66 6.50
C LYS A 35 -9.87 -20.37 5.90
N VAL A 36 -9.22 -19.33 6.41
CA VAL A 36 -7.90 -18.89 5.97
C VAL A 36 -6.90 -19.12 7.10
N GLU A 37 -5.77 -19.72 6.79
CA GLU A 37 -4.69 -19.97 7.75
C GLU A 37 -3.75 -18.75 7.93
N TRP A 38 -3.62 -17.95 6.86
CA TRP A 38 -2.71 -16.81 6.82
C TRP A 38 -3.19 -15.78 5.81
N VAL A 39 -3.08 -14.51 6.15
CA VAL A 39 -3.34 -13.38 5.25
C VAL A 39 -2.03 -12.68 4.93
N ILE A 40 -1.72 -12.46 3.65
CA ILE A 40 -0.60 -11.63 3.23
C ILE A 40 -1.15 -10.39 2.55
N VAL A 41 -0.89 -9.23 3.13
CA VAL A 41 -1.26 -7.92 2.55
C VAL A 41 -0.19 -7.51 1.56
N VAL A 42 -0.51 -7.59 0.27
CA VAL A 42 0.43 -7.30 -0.82
C VAL A 42 0.02 -6.03 -1.55
N GLY A 43 0.98 -5.17 -1.87
CA GLY A 43 0.69 -3.95 -2.63
C GLY A 43 1.86 -2.99 -2.73
N ILE A 44 1.54 -1.77 -3.11
CA ILE A 44 2.52 -0.68 -3.24
C ILE A 44 2.39 0.30 -2.08
N SER A 45 3.43 1.13 -1.88
CA SER A 45 3.46 2.16 -0.84
C SER A 45 4.37 3.31 -1.23
N GLY A 46 4.17 4.48 -0.64
CA GLY A 46 5.07 5.62 -0.79
C GLY A 46 6.23 5.56 0.20
N ALA A 47 7.47 5.76 -0.23
CA ALA A 47 8.58 5.93 0.69
C ALA A 47 8.54 7.29 1.38
N ILE A 48 8.87 7.31 2.69
CA ILE A 48 8.88 8.56 3.47
C ILE A 48 10.11 9.43 3.17
N ASP A 49 11.15 8.86 2.60
CA ASP A 49 12.38 9.54 2.23
C ASP A 49 12.61 9.57 0.71
N ASN A 50 13.61 10.36 0.29
CA ASN A 50 13.98 10.53 -1.12
C ASN A 50 15.04 9.56 -1.62
N GLN A 51 15.63 8.77 -0.74
CA GLN A 51 16.78 7.92 -1.07
C GLN A 51 16.36 6.49 -1.38
N THR A 52 15.22 6.04 -0.82
CA THR A 52 14.71 4.69 -1.06
C THR A 52 14.38 4.48 -2.54
N PRO A 53 15.00 3.50 -3.21
CA PRO A 53 14.73 3.23 -4.62
C PRO A 53 13.28 2.78 -4.85
N ILE A 54 12.71 3.15 -6.01
CA ILE A 54 11.44 2.59 -6.49
C ILE A 54 11.60 1.09 -6.71
N GLY A 55 10.62 0.30 -6.28
CA GLY A 55 10.65 -1.16 -6.31
C GLY A 55 11.31 -1.81 -5.08
N THR A 56 11.83 -1.03 -4.12
CA THR A 56 12.32 -1.57 -2.85
C THR A 56 11.19 -2.26 -2.10
N LEU A 57 11.42 -3.50 -1.64
CA LEU A 57 10.47 -4.21 -0.79
C LEU A 57 10.49 -3.63 0.63
N VAL A 58 9.31 -3.46 1.18
CA VAL A 58 9.06 -3.01 2.55
C VAL A 58 8.38 -4.14 3.31
N LEU A 59 9.09 -4.67 4.31
CA LEU A 59 8.63 -5.69 5.25
C LEU A 59 8.60 -5.04 6.64
N PRO A 60 7.50 -4.37 7.01
CA PRO A 60 7.48 -3.61 8.25
C PRO A 60 7.40 -4.54 9.47
N GLU A 61 8.07 -4.17 10.55
CA GLU A 61 7.93 -4.81 11.86
C GLU A 61 6.75 -4.27 12.66
N LEU A 62 6.26 -3.08 12.26
CA LEU A 62 5.14 -2.38 12.89
C LEU A 62 4.28 -1.70 11.82
N VAL A 63 2.97 -1.81 11.97
CA VAL A 63 1.97 -1.03 11.22
C VAL A 63 1.24 -0.13 12.20
N VAL A 64 1.14 1.16 11.87
CA VAL A 64 0.46 2.15 12.71
C VAL A 64 -0.67 2.80 11.94
N SER A 65 -1.85 2.84 12.52
CA SER A 65 -2.99 3.59 12.01
C SER A 65 -2.81 5.08 12.29
N GLY A 66 -2.81 5.89 11.26
CA GLY A 66 -2.76 7.35 11.39
C GLY A 66 -4.04 7.96 11.96
N ALA A 67 -5.15 7.24 11.91
CA ALA A 67 -6.45 7.73 12.39
C ALA A 67 -6.56 7.71 13.92
N ASP A 68 -6.04 6.66 14.58
CA ASP A 68 -6.21 6.42 16.01
C ASP A 68 -4.91 5.98 16.72
N CYS A 69 -3.79 5.97 16.02
CA CYS A 69 -2.49 5.51 16.51
C CYS A 69 -2.47 4.04 16.97
N SER A 70 -3.46 3.23 16.60
CA SER A 70 -3.46 1.79 16.86
C SER A 70 -2.25 1.14 16.21
N GLN A 71 -1.65 0.16 16.89
CA GLN A 71 -0.44 -0.52 16.46
C GLN A 71 -0.71 -2.00 16.22
N TYR A 72 -0.17 -2.52 15.12
CA TYR A 72 -0.35 -3.90 14.68
C TYR A 72 1.01 -4.49 14.32
N ARG A 73 1.27 -5.73 14.72
CA ARG A 73 2.55 -6.41 14.45
C ARG A 73 2.36 -7.56 13.48
N PRO A 74 2.75 -7.39 12.21
CA PRO A 74 2.67 -8.47 11.23
C PRO A 74 3.64 -9.60 11.59
N LYS A 75 3.32 -10.82 11.17
CA LYS A 75 4.27 -11.92 11.22
C LYS A 75 5.34 -11.72 10.14
N PRO A 76 6.63 -11.97 10.45
CA PRO A 76 7.69 -11.81 9.47
C PRO A 76 7.54 -12.81 8.32
N LEU A 77 7.84 -12.36 7.10
CA LEU A 77 7.97 -13.19 5.91
C LEU A 77 9.42 -13.63 5.74
N ARG A 78 9.63 -14.83 5.18
CA ARG A 78 10.97 -15.35 4.88
C ARG A 78 11.57 -14.73 3.60
N LEU A 79 11.42 -13.41 3.43
CA LEU A 79 11.90 -12.64 2.28
C LEU A 79 13.03 -11.68 2.63
N GLY A 80 13.35 -11.53 3.91
CA GLY A 80 14.35 -10.62 4.45
C GLY A 80 13.99 -10.18 5.86
N ASP A 81 14.82 -9.33 6.42
CA ASP A 81 14.60 -8.78 7.75
C ASP A 81 13.48 -7.74 7.74
N ALA A 82 12.54 -7.88 8.67
CA ALA A 82 11.53 -6.85 8.89
C ALA A 82 12.19 -5.64 9.56
N HIS A 83 11.83 -4.43 9.08
CA HIS A 83 12.37 -3.19 9.63
C HIS A 83 11.41 -2.02 9.50
N GLY A 84 11.46 -1.13 10.46
CA GLY A 84 10.74 0.13 10.47
C GLY A 84 9.23 0.02 10.56
N THR A 85 8.58 1.15 10.47
CA THR A 85 7.14 1.29 10.62
C THR A 85 6.48 1.63 9.28
N LEU A 86 5.40 0.92 8.94
CA LEU A 86 4.46 1.31 7.91
C LEU A 86 3.35 2.16 8.55
N TRP A 87 3.18 3.37 8.08
CA TRP A 87 2.12 4.27 8.54
C TRP A 87 0.96 4.24 7.56
N THR A 88 -0.19 3.74 8.02
CA THR A 88 -1.42 3.77 7.22
C THR A 88 -2.16 5.07 7.47
N THR A 89 -2.38 5.85 6.42
CA THR A 89 -3.08 7.14 6.47
C THR A 89 -4.37 7.10 5.66
N ASP A 90 -5.37 7.84 6.07
CA ASP A 90 -6.65 8.04 5.36
C ASP A 90 -6.64 9.27 4.44
N SER A 91 -5.53 9.99 4.39
CA SER A 91 -5.35 11.19 3.57
C SER A 91 -3.93 11.26 3.01
N LEU A 92 -3.79 11.95 1.87
CA LEU A 92 -2.48 12.21 1.28
C LEU A 92 -1.69 13.18 2.18
N LEU A 93 -0.55 12.71 2.67
CA LEU A 93 0.36 13.54 3.46
C LEU A 93 1.31 14.26 2.53
N VAL A 94 1.17 15.58 2.40
CA VAL A 94 2.00 16.42 1.51
C VAL A 94 2.90 17.42 2.27
N ASP A 95 2.70 17.57 3.59
CA ASP A 95 3.51 18.50 4.40
C ASP A 95 4.89 17.89 4.71
N PRO A 96 6.00 18.50 4.28
CA PRO A 96 7.34 18.02 4.57
C PRO A 96 7.68 17.95 6.07
N ARG A 97 7.01 18.75 6.90
CA ARG A 97 7.20 18.72 8.37
C ARG A 97 6.62 17.43 8.96
N VAL A 98 5.45 17.04 8.48
CA VAL A 98 4.82 15.76 8.87
C VAL A 98 5.69 14.58 8.43
N HIS A 99 6.25 14.63 7.22
CA HIS A 99 7.18 13.59 6.75
C HIS A 99 8.44 13.52 7.64
N ALA A 100 8.99 14.66 8.04
CA ALA A 100 10.15 14.69 8.92
C ALA A 100 9.84 14.12 10.29
N ASP A 101 8.69 14.45 10.89
CA ASP A 101 8.25 13.89 12.16
C ASP A 101 8.04 12.37 12.09
N LEU A 102 7.31 11.89 11.09
CA LEU A 102 7.08 10.47 10.89
C LEU A 102 8.40 9.70 10.70
N ARG A 103 9.34 10.25 9.94
CA ARG A 103 10.66 9.66 9.74
C ARG A 103 11.45 9.58 11.05
N ASN A 104 11.40 10.62 11.90
CA ASN A 104 12.03 10.62 13.22
C ASN A 104 11.41 9.57 14.16
N ARG A 105 10.17 9.16 13.91
CA ARG A 105 9.46 8.08 14.62
C ARG A 105 9.70 6.70 14.02
N GLY A 106 10.63 6.56 13.06
CA GLY A 106 10.98 5.29 12.44
C GLY A 106 10.04 4.82 11.33
N VAL A 107 9.16 5.71 10.83
CA VAL A 107 8.32 5.40 9.66
C VAL A 107 9.20 5.34 8.42
N VAL A 108 9.10 4.27 7.67
CA VAL A 108 9.84 4.03 6.42
C VAL A 108 8.95 4.14 5.19
N SER A 109 7.65 3.91 5.35
CA SER A 109 6.72 3.91 4.24
C SER A 109 5.30 4.27 4.66
N LEU A 110 4.51 4.72 3.68
CA LEU A 110 3.11 5.15 3.83
C LEU A 110 2.20 4.32 2.93
N ASP A 111 1.04 3.93 3.45
CA ASP A 111 -0.03 3.32 2.66
C ASP A 111 -1.43 3.78 3.16
N MET A 112 -2.50 3.20 2.62
CA MET A 112 -3.85 3.64 2.92
C MET A 112 -4.78 2.52 3.40
N GLU A 113 -4.33 1.25 3.46
CA GLU A 113 -5.22 0.12 3.71
C GLU A 113 -4.74 -0.85 4.79
N THR A 114 -3.42 -0.95 5.00
CA THR A 114 -2.85 -2.06 5.80
C THR A 114 -3.38 -2.10 7.23
N ALA A 115 -3.48 -0.97 7.92
CA ALA A 115 -3.99 -0.98 9.30
C ALA A 115 -5.44 -1.45 9.39
N ALA A 116 -6.28 -1.13 8.39
CA ALA A 116 -7.67 -1.57 8.35
C ALA A 116 -7.78 -3.09 8.17
N ILE A 117 -6.94 -3.68 7.32
CA ILE A 117 -6.85 -5.13 7.13
C ILE A 117 -6.28 -5.81 8.39
N ALA A 118 -5.21 -5.27 8.93
CA ALA A 118 -4.58 -5.76 10.17
C ALA A 118 -5.58 -5.86 11.32
N LYS A 119 -6.39 -4.81 11.50
CA LYS A 119 -7.45 -4.77 12.51
C LYS A 119 -8.41 -5.94 12.37
N VAL A 120 -8.86 -6.24 11.16
CA VAL A 120 -9.77 -7.38 10.92
C VAL A 120 -9.08 -8.71 11.20
N CYS A 121 -7.85 -8.89 10.74
CA CYS A 121 -7.10 -10.12 10.98
C CYS A 121 -6.89 -10.39 12.48
N GLU A 122 -6.51 -9.37 13.25
CA GLU A 122 -6.32 -9.50 14.70
C GLU A 122 -7.62 -9.75 15.44
N GLN A 123 -8.71 -9.08 15.05
CA GLN A 123 -10.05 -9.33 15.62
C GLN A 123 -10.54 -10.75 15.38
N ARG A 124 -10.11 -11.40 14.29
CA ARG A 124 -10.47 -12.76 13.92
C ARG A 124 -9.43 -13.81 14.38
N GLY A 125 -8.32 -13.37 14.98
CA GLY A 125 -7.24 -14.25 15.40
C GLY A 125 -6.52 -14.93 14.23
N VAL A 126 -6.57 -14.36 13.02
CA VAL A 126 -5.92 -14.90 11.82
C VAL A 126 -4.51 -14.31 11.70
N PRO A 127 -3.45 -15.13 11.61
CA PRO A 127 -2.09 -14.65 11.34
C PRO A 127 -2.03 -13.85 10.05
N TRP A 128 -1.25 -12.78 10.05
CA TRP A 128 -1.13 -11.92 8.89
C TRP A 128 0.29 -11.36 8.74
N SER A 129 0.65 -11.03 7.51
CA SER A 129 1.93 -10.42 7.13
C SER A 129 1.70 -9.29 6.14
N VAL A 130 2.73 -8.45 5.97
CA VAL A 130 2.72 -7.33 5.02
C VAL A 130 3.90 -7.42 4.09
N LEU A 131 3.63 -7.17 2.83
CA LEU A 131 4.61 -7.03 1.77
C LEU A 131 4.21 -5.84 0.91
N ARG A 132 4.97 -4.76 1.00
CA ARG A 132 4.80 -3.58 0.14
C ARG A 132 6.02 -3.39 -0.74
N ALA A 133 5.85 -2.72 -1.88
CA ALA A 133 6.96 -2.24 -2.69
C ALA A 133 6.80 -0.75 -2.94
N VAL A 134 7.91 -0.02 -2.91
CA VAL A 134 7.91 1.44 -3.06
C VAL A 134 7.55 1.82 -4.50
N SER A 135 6.46 2.57 -4.69
CA SER A 135 5.98 3.06 -5.99
C SER A 135 6.38 4.50 -6.28
N ASP A 136 6.51 5.30 -5.23
CA ASP A 136 6.77 6.75 -5.28
C ASP A 136 7.40 7.20 -3.96
N ARG A 137 7.82 8.44 -3.92
CA ARG A 137 8.39 9.05 -2.73
C ARG A 137 7.50 10.19 -2.27
N ALA A 138 7.25 10.27 -0.98
CA ALA A 138 6.37 11.27 -0.39
C ALA A 138 6.75 12.72 -0.74
N SER A 139 8.04 12.98 -0.95
CA SER A 139 8.58 14.31 -1.27
C SER A 139 8.73 14.59 -2.77
N ASP A 140 8.50 13.60 -3.65
CA ASP A 140 8.62 13.82 -5.10
C ASP A 140 7.51 14.75 -5.66
N GLY A 141 6.48 15.08 -4.86
CA GLY A 141 5.31 15.81 -5.32
C GLY A 141 4.60 15.10 -6.46
N SER A 142 4.88 13.81 -6.62
CA SER A 142 4.39 13.00 -7.75
C SER A 142 2.92 12.69 -7.62
N VAL A 143 2.41 12.61 -6.40
CA VAL A 143 1.02 12.29 -6.08
C VAL A 143 0.37 13.50 -5.40
N ASP A 144 -0.73 13.97 -5.96
CA ASP A 144 -1.63 14.95 -5.38
C ASP A 144 -3.08 14.42 -5.43
N ALA A 145 -4.01 15.15 -4.82
CA ALA A 145 -5.40 14.72 -4.76
C ALA A 145 -6.05 14.58 -6.15
N GLU A 146 -5.63 15.39 -7.14
CA GLU A 146 -6.13 15.28 -8.51
C GLU A 146 -5.60 14.03 -9.20
N ILE A 147 -4.33 13.68 -8.98
CA ILE A 147 -3.70 12.47 -9.52
C ILE A 147 -4.31 11.22 -8.91
N LEU A 148 -4.61 11.20 -7.61
CA LEU A 148 -5.34 10.08 -7.00
C LEU A 148 -6.71 9.86 -7.69
N GLY A 149 -7.38 10.92 -8.11
CA GLY A 149 -8.63 10.86 -8.88
C GLY A 149 -8.49 10.33 -10.32
N LEU A 150 -7.25 10.09 -10.81
CA LEU A 150 -7.01 9.54 -12.14
C LEU A 150 -7.02 8.00 -12.18
N ALA A 151 -7.19 7.34 -11.05
CA ALA A 151 -7.37 5.90 -10.97
C ALA A 151 -8.85 5.54 -10.77
N ASN A 152 -9.29 4.45 -11.41
CA ASN A 152 -10.59 3.85 -11.16
C ASN A 152 -10.56 3.07 -9.83
N PRO A 153 -11.72 2.74 -9.24
CA PRO A 153 -11.78 1.93 -8.03
C PRO A 153 -11.13 0.54 -8.15
N ASP A 154 -10.97 0.01 -9.36
CA ASP A 154 -10.29 -1.26 -9.65
C ASP A 154 -8.76 -1.12 -9.79
N GLY A 155 -8.21 0.07 -9.58
CA GLY A 155 -6.78 0.35 -9.70
C GLY A 155 -6.29 0.62 -11.12
N ARG A 156 -7.16 0.57 -12.12
CA ARG A 156 -6.81 0.90 -13.51
C ARG A 156 -6.81 2.40 -13.73
N ALA A 157 -5.95 2.86 -14.66
CA ALA A 157 -5.95 4.27 -15.04
C ALA A 157 -7.29 4.68 -15.67
N ASN A 158 -7.85 5.79 -15.18
CA ASN A 158 -9.01 6.44 -15.78
C ASN A 158 -8.51 7.31 -16.96
N SER A 159 -8.44 6.70 -18.15
CA SER A 159 -7.89 7.37 -19.34
C SER A 159 -8.59 8.70 -19.70
N PRO A 160 -9.94 8.82 -19.64
CA PRO A 160 -10.62 10.11 -19.84
C PRO A 160 -10.25 11.17 -18.81
N ALA A 161 -10.14 10.79 -17.53
CA ALA A 161 -9.73 11.71 -16.47
C ALA A 161 -8.26 12.14 -16.66
N ALA A 162 -7.36 11.21 -16.98
CA ALA A 162 -5.97 11.48 -17.27
C ALA A 162 -5.79 12.43 -18.48
N ALA A 163 -6.53 12.21 -19.55
CA ALA A 163 -6.51 13.09 -20.72
C ALA A 163 -6.98 14.52 -20.37
N ARG A 164 -8.07 14.64 -19.61
CA ARG A 164 -8.58 15.94 -19.13
C ARG A 164 -7.58 16.66 -18.22
N TYR A 165 -6.94 15.91 -17.34
CA TYR A 165 -5.89 16.43 -16.44
C TYR A 165 -4.71 16.97 -17.26
N LEU A 166 -4.22 16.21 -18.25
CA LEU A 166 -3.11 16.64 -19.12
C LEU A 166 -3.44 17.86 -19.98
N LEU A 167 -4.69 18.02 -20.43
CA LEU A 167 -5.14 19.22 -21.14
C LEU A 167 -5.05 20.48 -20.26
N ARG A 168 -5.27 20.33 -18.95
CA ARG A 168 -5.18 21.42 -17.99
C ARG A 168 -3.74 21.66 -17.48
N HIS A 169 -2.93 20.60 -17.45
CA HIS A 169 -1.57 20.57 -16.92
C HIS A 169 -0.59 19.95 -17.91
N PRO A 170 -0.28 20.60 -19.05
CA PRO A 170 0.53 19.99 -20.12
C PRO A 170 1.95 19.62 -19.64
N GLY A 171 2.47 20.33 -18.60
CA GLY A 171 3.77 19.98 -17.99
C GLY A 171 3.75 18.73 -17.10
N ALA A 172 2.58 18.18 -16.76
CA ALA A 172 2.47 17.03 -15.86
C ALA A 172 2.77 15.67 -16.53
N TRP A 173 2.95 15.64 -17.86
CA TRP A 173 3.19 14.41 -18.61
C TRP A 173 4.33 13.56 -18.05
N LEU A 174 5.50 14.18 -17.84
CA LEU A 174 6.67 13.47 -17.31
C LEU A 174 6.42 12.93 -15.90
N ARG A 175 5.67 13.66 -15.08
CA ARG A 175 5.27 13.26 -13.73
C ARG A 175 4.37 12.03 -13.77
N LEU A 176 3.34 12.04 -14.60
CA LEU A 176 2.43 10.89 -14.77
C LEU A 176 3.13 9.66 -15.32
N VAL A 177 4.02 9.83 -16.33
CA VAL A 177 4.79 8.71 -16.86
C VAL A 177 5.72 8.11 -15.81
N ARG A 178 6.38 8.95 -15.00
CA ARG A 178 7.24 8.48 -13.90
C ARG A 178 6.44 7.70 -12.86
N LEU A 179 5.30 8.24 -12.44
CA LEU A 179 4.40 7.58 -11.48
C LEU A 179 3.90 6.24 -12.02
N ALA A 180 3.43 6.19 -13.26
CA ALA A 180 2.95 4.96 -13.88
C ALA A 180 4.05 3.88 -13.97
N ARG A 181 5.27 4.27 -14.33
CA ARG A 181 6.42 3.35 -14.36
C ARG A 181 6.80 2.87 -12.96
N GLY A 182 6.81 3.77 -11.99
CA GLY A 182 7.08 3.44 -10.59
C GLY A 182 6.06 2.45 -10.02
N SER A 183 4.77 2.74 -10.21
CA SER A 183 3.68 1.86 -9.76
C SER A 183 3.73 0.49 -10.45
N LYS A 184 4.04 0.45 -11.76
CA LYS A 184 4.20 -0.82 -12.48
C LYS A 184 5.34 -1.64 -11.90
N LEU A 185 6.54 -1.06 -11.79
CA LEU A 185 7.72 -1.74 -11.22
C LEU A 185 7.46 -2.23 -9.80
N ALA A 186 6.87 -1.38 -8.95
CA ALA A 186 6.55 -1.75 -7.58
C ALA A 186 5.55 -2.91 -7.53
N SER A 187 4.49 -2.86 -8.35
CA SER A 187 3.49 -3.94 -8.42
C SER A 187 4.10 -5.27 -8.87
N GLU A 188 4.97 -5.24 -9.89
CA GLU A 188 5.69 -6.43 -10.35
C GLU A 188 6.59 -7.01 -9.25
N ARG A 189 7.35 -6.17 -8.55
CA ARG A 189 8.21 -6.59 -7.43
C ARG A 189 7.41 -7.16 -6.25
N ALA A 190 6.29 -6.53 -5.91
CA ALA A 190 5.42 -7.03 -4.85
C ALA A 190 4.81 -8.38 -5.21
N ALA A 191 4.38 -8.56 -6.47
CA ALA A 191 3.82 -9.82 -6.96
C ALA A 191 4.86 -10.96 -6.97
N GLU A 192 6.07 -10.72 -7.50
CA GLU A 192 7.17 -11.69 -7.50
C GLU A 192 7.52 -12.15 -6.08
N ALA A 193 7.63 -11.19 -5.15
CA ALA A 193 7.94 -11.50 -3.76
C ALA A 193 6.78 -12.25 -3.06
N ALA A 194 5.53 -11.91 -3.36
CA ALA A 194 4.37 -12.62 -2.82
C ALA A 194 4.34 -14.09 -3.28
N ILE A 195 4.61 -14.35 -4.56
CA ILE A 195 4.73 -15.73 -5.09
C ILE A 195 5.83 -16.50 -4.35
N THR A 196 6.99 -15.86 -4.15
CA THR A 196 8.10 -16.49 -3.41
C THR A 196 7.74 -16.77 -1.95
N ALA A 197 6.92 -15.92 -1.31
CA ALA A 197 6.52 -16.07 0.08
C ALA A 197 5.57 -17.25 0.32
N VAL A 198 4.78 -17.65 -0.71
CA VAL A 198 3.79 -18.74 -0.63
C VAL A 198 4.28 -20.05 -1.24
N SER A 199 5.45 -20.05 -1.90
CA SER A 199 6.10 -21.24 -2.46
C SER A 199 6.96 -21.96 -1.40
#